data_ab2b7db87636ed42a44c3da69064b9f6
#
_entry.id   ab2b7db87636ed42a44c3da69064b9f6
#
_cell.length_a   1.000
_cell.length_b   1.000
_cell.length_c   1.000
_cell.angle_alpha   90.00
_cell.angle_beta   90.00
_cell.angle_gamma   90.00
#
_symmetry.space_group_name_H-M   'P 1'
#
loop_
_entity.id
_entity.type
_entity.pdbx_description
1 polymer ?
#
loop_
_entity_poly.entity_id
_entity_poly.type
_entity_poly.pdbx_seq_one_letter_code
_entity_poly.pdbx_strand_id
1 'polypeptide(L)'
;VRELEAVGGSRILMQGGVNRYLPFEWYLDLLRHLKEHHPSIRIEAFSPEEIKGMAKLTGMSSREVLVELQAAGLDGLPGGGGEMLVDEVRHAAHISPARISADDWIRIMGEAQALGLYTTATMVIGFGETPAQRVASMLRVREQQDRALASHGNGFSAFISWTLQTSGVRIDGKVPGAGAHEYLQNVAVSRLLLDNVVNFQASWPTMGYKVAQTALSFGCNDFGSTMLEENVVSQAGAKHRATPEHEIVRQIVDAGYLPAQRDSLYGIVKGPEQVLAEFAPVPVPEPGDAPPAAPGARAG
;
A
#
# COMPACT_ATOMS: atom_id res chain seq x y z
N VAL A 1 13.87 -11.22 3.19
CA VAL A 1 14.18 -9.98 3.90
C VAL A 1 15.61 -9.54 3.67
N ARG A 2 16.62 -10.43 3.75
CA ARG A 2 18.03 -10.09 3.47
C ARG A 2 18.26 -9.43 2.11
N GLU A 3 17.58 -9.90 1.06
CA GLU A 3 17.65 -9.28 -0.28
C GLU A 3 17.04 -7.87 -0.28
N LEU A 4 15.97 -7.67 0.48
CA LEU A 4 15.34 -6.37 0.65
C LEU A 4 16.28 -5.38 1.36
N GLU A 5 16.95 -5.81 2.42
CA GLU A 5 17.96 -4.98 3.13
C GLU A 5 19.14 -4.63 2.23
N ALA A 6 19.61 -5.60 1.42
CA ALA A 6 20.73 -5.40 0.51
C ALA A 6 20.48 -4.31 -0.56
N VAL A 7 19.21 -4.06 -0.90
CA VAL A 7 18.80 -2.99 -1.84
C VAL A 7 18.27 -1.73 -1.12
N GLY A 8 18.45 -1.64 0.20
CA GLY A 8 18.04 -0.47 0.99
C GLY A 8 16.54 -0.42 1.28
N GLY A 9 15.84 -1.53 1.14
CA GLY A 9 14.43 -1.61 1.51
C GLY A 9 14.24 -1.53 3.02
N SER A 10 13.13 -0.95 3.45
CA SER A 10 12.88 -0.59 4.85
C SER A 10 11.63 -1.24 5.45
N ARG A 11 10.83 -1.92 4.62
CA ARG A 11 9.51 -2.43 5.05
C ARG A 11 9.14 -3.71 4.32
N ILE A 12 8.49 -4.61 5.05
CA ILE A 12 7.74 -5.73 4.46
C ILE A 12 6.24 -5.55 4.74
N LEU A 13 5.42 -5.93 3.75
CA LEU A 13 3.98 -6.04 3.89
C LEU A 13 3.61 -7.52 3.72
N MET A 14 3.09 -8.15 4.77
CA MET A 14 2.78 -9.58 4.79
C MET A 14 1.30 -9.81 5.04
N GLN A 15 0.63 -10.50 4.12
CA GLN A 15 -0.75 -10.96 4.26
C GLN A 15 -0.82 -12.41 3.78
N GLY A 16 -1.24 -13.31 4.65
CA GLY A 16 -1.27 -14.76 4.40
C GLY A 16 -2.68 -15.34 4.37
N GLY A 17 -3.70 -14.52 4.65
CA GLY A 17 -5.07 -14.95 4.84
C GLY A 17 -5.29 -15.70 6.16
N VAL A 18 -6.54 -16.12 6.39
CA VAL A 18 -6.96 -16.78 7.63
C VAL A 18 -6.63 -18.27 7.58
N ASN A 19 -5.54 -18.68 8.20
CA ASN A 19 -5.16 -20.09 8.32
C ASN A 19 -5.57 -20.65 9.70
N ARG A 20 -6.63 -21.44 9.74
CA ARG A 20 -7.17 -22.06 10.96
C ARG A 20 -6.33 -23.24 11.53
N TYR A 21 -5.32 -23.67 10.82
CA TYR A 21 -4.47 -24.81 11.21
C TYR A 21 -3.17 -24.35 11.89
N LEU A 22 -2.80 -23.09 11.74
CA LEU A 22 -1.61 -22.55 12.43
C LEU A 22 -2.02 -22.04 13.82
N PRO A 23 -1.28 -22.41 14.87
CA PRO A 23 -1.50 -21.85 16.21
C PRO A 23 -1.12 -20.38 16.23
N PHE A 24 -1.73 -19.60 17.13
CA PHE A 24 -1.44 -18.16 17.26
C PHE A 24 0.03 -17.90 17.58
N GLU A 25 0.66 -18.74 18.41
CA GLU A 25 2.07 -18.62 18.76
C GLU A 25 3.01 -18.66 17.54
N TRP A 26 2.64 -19.39 16.47
CA TRP A 26 3.40 -19.39 15.23
C TRP A 26 3.53 -17.98 14.61
N TYR A 27 2.47 -17.18 14.68
CA TYR A 27 2.51 -15.80 14.18
C TYR A 27 3.37 -14.91 15.05
N LEU A 28 3.32 -15.08 16.37
CA LEU A 28 4.17 -14.36 17.32
C LEU A 28 5.64 -14.68 17.11
N ASP A 29 5.97 -15.96 16.95
CA ASP A 29 7.35 -16.42 16.71
C ASP A 29 7.88 -15.93 15.36
N LEU A 30 7.05 -15.87 14.32
CA LEU A 30 7.43 -15.27 13.04
C LEU A 30 7.84 -13.80 13.20
N LEU A 31 7.04 -13.00 13.90
CA LEU A 31 7.34 -11.59 14.13
C LEU A 31 8.60 -11.41 14.99
N ARG A 32 8.73 -12.14 16.08
CA ARG A 32 9.92 -12.14 16.95
C ARG A 32 11.18 -12.49 16.16
N HIS A 33 11.13 -13.55 15.36
CA HIS A 33 12.24 -13.99 14.52
C HIS A 33 12.65 -12.91 13.52
N LEU A 34 11.69 -12.28 12.86
CA LEU A 34 11.97 -11.19 11.92
C LEU A 34 12.60 -10.00 12.62
N LYS A 35 12.10 -9.60 13.78
CA LYS A 35 12.67 -8.47 14.55
C LYS A 35 14.06 -8.77 15.12
N GLU A 36 14.30 -9.99 15.54
CA GLU A 36 15.61 -10.43 16.04
C GLU A 36 16.69 -10.38 14.94
N HIS A 37 16.36 -10.83 13.73
CA HIS A 37 17.33 -10.95 12.64
C HIS A 37 17.36 -9.74 11.69
N HIS A 38 16.29 -8.93 11.67
CA HIS A 38 16.11 -7.79 10.78
C HIS A 38 15.48 -6.59 11.52
N PRO A 39 16.15 -6.06 12.56
CA PRO A 39 15.56 -5.04 13.44
C PRO A 39 15.27 -3.71 12.72
N SER A 40 15.96 -3.42 11.61
CA SER A 40 15.77 -2.22 10.79
C SER A 40 14.50 -2.27 9.93
N ILE A 41 13.97 -3.47 9.68
CA ILE A 41 12.80 -3.66 8.81
C ILE A 41 11.50 -3.44 9.59
N ARG A 42 10.66 -2.56 9.07
CA ARG A 42 9.30 -2.41 9.58
C ARG A 42 8.41 -3.56 9.09
N ILE A 43 7.63 -4.09 10.00
CA ILE A 43 6.70 -5.18 9.72
C ILE A 43 5.28 -4.63 9.71
N GLU A 44 4.72 -4.44 8.53
CA GLU A 44 3.29 -4.21 8.33
C GLU A 44 2.68 -5.53 7.91
N ALA A 45 1.86 -6.12 8.76
CA ALA A 45 1.38 -7.46 8.50
C ALA A 45 -0.09 -7.62 8.88
N PHE A 46 -0.66 -8.68 8.30
CA PHE A 46 -2.04 -9.10 8.50
C PHE A 46 -3.05 -8.09 7.93
N SER A 47 -4.30 -8.31 8.25
CA SER A 47 -5.44 -7.48 7.91
C SER A 47 -6.46 -7.59 9.03
N PRO A 48 -7.45 -6.70 9.13
CA PRO A 48 -8.55 -6.85 10.07
C PRO A 48 -9.28 -8.21 9.97
N GLU A 49 -9.32 -8.79 8.77
CA GLU A 49 -9.85 -10.14 8.53
C GLU A 49 -9.04 -11.21 9.28
N GLU A 50 -7.70 -11.14 9.17
CA GLU A 50 -6.79 -12.07 9.83
C GLU A 50 -6.79 -11.87 11.34
N ILE A 51 -6.84 -10.63 11.83
CA ILE A 51 -6.98 -10.31 13.27
C ILE A 51 -8.27 -10.92 13.84
N LYS A 52 -9.40 -10.78 13.13
CA LYS A 52 -10.65 -11.43 13.54
C LYS A 52 -10.55 -12.96 13.51
N GLY A 53 -9.84 -13.51 12.54
CA GLY A 53 -9.56 -14.95 12.45
C GLY A 53 -8.74 -15.45 13.64
N MET A 54 -7.67 -14.74 14.02
CA MET A 54 -6.84 -15.05 15.18
C MET A 54 -7.62 -14.89 16.51
N ALA A 55 -8.44 -13.86 16.62
CA ALA A 55 -9.32 -13.65 17.78
C ALA A 55 -10.28 -14.83 17.97
N LYS A 56 -10.88 -15.33 16.87
CA LYS A 56 -11.74 -16.52 16.89
C LYS A 56 -10.97 -17.81 17.24
N LEU A 57 -9.73 -17.92 16.78
CA LEU A 57 -8.88 -19.09 17.05
C LEU A 57 -8.47 -19.18 18.52
N THR A 58 -8.18 -18.05 19.13
CA THR A 58 -7.66 -17.96 20.51
C THR A 58 -8.73 -17.77 21.57
N GLY A 59 -9.92 -17.30 21.20
CA GLY A 59 -10.95 -16.82 22.13
C GLY A 59 -10.67 -15.43 22.70
N MET A 60 -9.60 -14.77 22.25
CA MET A 60 -9.25 -13.40 22.65
C MET A 60 -10.10 -12.37 21.89
N SER A 61 -10.19 -11.14 22.43
CA SER A 61 -10.68 -10.00 21.65
C SER A 61 -9.67 -9.59 20.57
N SER A 62 -10.12 -8.88 19.54
CA SER A 62 -9.23 -8.34 18.51
C SER A 62 -8.15 -7.40 19.07
N ARG A 63 -8.51 -6.63 20.11
CA ARG A 63 -7.56 -5.76 20.79
C ARG A 63 -6.46 -6.54 21.52
N GLU A 64 -6.80 -7.61 22.23
CA GLU A 64 -5.80 -8.49 22.89
C GLU A 64 -4.87 -9.13 21.86
N VAL A 65 -5.41 -9.63 20.75
CA VAL A 65 -4.59 -10.14 19.62
C VAL A 65 -3.62 -9.08 19.11
N LEU A 66 -4.07 -7.84 18.88
CA LEU A 66 -3.22 -6.74 18.43
C LEU A 66 -2.12 -6.39 19.44
N VAL A 67 -2.43 -6.41 20.74
CA VAL A 67 -1.43 -6.18 21.81
C VAL A 67 -0.32 -7.22 21.77
N GLU A 68 -0.68 -8.50 21.66
CA GLU A 68 0.30 -9.59 21.60
C GLU A 68 1.15 -9.51 20.31
N LEU A 69 0.53 -9.23 19.17
CA LEU A 69 1.25 -9.06 17.90
C LEU A 69 2.20 -7.85 17.94
N GLN A 70 1.76 -6.72 18.53
CA GLN A 70 2.62 -5.56 18.71
C GLN A 70 3.79 -5.86 19.63
N ALA A 71 3.57 -6.54 20.74
CA ALA A 71 4.63 -6.98 21.63
C ALA A 71 5.64 -7.94 20.95
N ALA A 72 5.17 -8.74 19.99
CA ALA A 72 6.01 -9.62 19.18
C ALA A 72 6.76 -8.89 18.04
N GLY A 73 6.43 -7.62 17.75
CA GLY A 73 7.15 -6.81 16.76
C GLY A 73 6.33 -6.32 15.56
N LEU A 74 5.00 -6.40 15.60
CA LEU A 74 4.13 -5.80 14.57
C LEU A 74 4.23 -4.27 14.64
N ASP A 75 4.55 -3.60 13.53
CA ASP A 75 4.66 -2.14 13.44
C ASP A 75 3.41 -1.49 12.83
N GLY A 76 2.63 -2.24 12.07
CA GLY A 76 1.45 -1.69 11.42
C GLY A 76 0.48 -2.71 10.87
N LEU A 77 -0.77 -2.27 10.70
CA LEU A 77 -1.87 -3.06 10.14
C LEU A 77 -2.33 -2.42 8.81
N PRO A 78 -2.05 -3.05 7.66
CA PRO A 78 -2.49 -2.56 6.36
C PRO A 78 -4.01 -2.70 6.17
N GLY A 79 -4.56 -1.89 5.26
CA GLY A 79 -5.99 -1.75 5.03
C GLY A 79 -6.69 -2.91 4.32
N GLY A 80 -6.05 -4.05 4.13
CA GLY A 80 -6.66 -5.22 3.50
C GLY A 80 -7.99 -5.61 4.16
N GLY A 81 -8.93 -6.11 3.37
CA GLY A 81 -10.30 -6.37 3.83
C GLY A 81 -11.22 -5.14 3.80
N GLY A 82 -10.69 -3.94 3.57
CA GLY A 82 -11.44 -2.68 3.48
C GLY A 82 -11.95 -2.31 2.08
N GLU A 83 -11.92 -3.24 1.14
CA GLU A 83 -12.19 -3.01 -0.28
C GLU A 83 -13.44 -2.17 -0.53
N MET A 84 -14.52 -2.47 0.16
CA MET A 84 -15.78 -1.71 0.13
C MET A 84 -16.46 -1.81 1.50
N LEU A 85 -16.62 -0.69 2.19
CA LEU A 85 -17.18 -0.66 3.55
C LEU A 85 -18.71 -0.48 3.55
N VAL A 86 -19.37 -1.19 2.64
CA VAL A 86 -20.83 -1.28 2.50
C VAL A 86 -21.20 -2.75 2.45
N ASP A 87 -21.81 -3.28 3.50
CA ASP A 87 -22.04 -4.72 3.66
C ASP A 87 -22.93 -5.32 2.55
N GLU A 88 -23.89 -4.57 2.02
CA GLU A 88 -24.71 -5.00 0.87
C GLU A 88 -23.84 -5.34 -0.35
N VAL A 89 -22.85 -4.49 -0.66
CA VAL A 89 -21.92 -4.72 -1.78
C VAL A 89 -21.02 -5.91 -1.46
N ARG A 90 -20.52 -5.99 -0.22
CA ARG A 90 -19.65 -7.08 0.24
C ARG A 90 -20.34 -8.43 0.09
N HIS A 91 -21.61 -8.52 0.43
CA HIS A 91 -22.41 -9.73 0.31
C HIS A 91 -22.79 -10.04 -1.15
N ALA A 92 -23.24 -9.04 -1.92
CA ALA A 92 -23.68 -9.21 -3.31
C ALA A 92 -22.54 -9.63 -4.25
N ALA A 93 -21.34 -9.11 -4.02
CA ALA A 93 -20.17 -9.41 -4.83
C ALA A 93 -19.49 -10.75 -4.47
N HIS A 94 -20.09 -11.55 -3.59
CA HIS A 94 -19.48 -12.78 -3.06
C HIS A 94 -18.03 -12.58 -2.61
N ILE A 95 -17.71 -11.36 -2.14
CA ILE A 95 -16.43 -11.05 -1.54
C ILE A 95 -16.37 -11.82 -0.24
N SER A 96 -16.14 -13.10 -0.33
CA SER A 96 -16.07 -14.12 0.71
C SER A 96 -17.16 -14.01 1.80
N PRO A 97 -18.09 -14.95 1.91
CA PRO A 97 -19.11 -14.97 2.97
C PRO A 97 -18.53 -15.08 4.38
N ALA A 98 -17.22 -15.37 4.51
CA ALA A 98 -16.50 -15.40 5.78
C ALA A 98 -15.86 -14.05 6.16
N ARG A 99 -15.93 -13.05 5.28
CA ARG A 99 -15.30 -11.75 5.54
C ARG A 99 -16.00 -11.00 6.65
N ILE A 100 -15.23 -10.17 7.33
CA ILE A 100 -15.72 -9.30 8.39
C ILE A 100 -16.70 -8.27 7.83
N SER A 101 -17.63 -7.81 8.67
CA SER A 101 -18.48 -6.68 8.34
C SER A 101 -17.67 -5.39 8.22
N ALA A 102 -18.25 -4.39 7.57
CA ALA A 102 -17.65 -3.06 7.52
C ALA A 102 -17.43 -2.47 8.93
N ASP A 103 -18.35 -2.74 9.87
CA ASP A 103 -18.23 -2.32 11.27
C ASP A 103 -17.06 -2.98 12.00
N ASP A 104 -16.85 -4.28 11.79
CA ASP A 104 -15.71 -4.99 12.36
C ASP A 104 -14.38 -4.46 11.80
N TRP A 105 -14.31 -4.17 10.51
CA TRP A 105 -13.12 -3.61 9.90
C TRP A 105 -12.78 -2.25 10.53
N ILE A 106 -13.74 -1.34 10.60
CA ILE A 106 -13.57 -0.01 11.22
C ILE A 106 -13.15 -0.13 12.70
N ARG A 107 -13.80 -1.02 13.45
CA ARG A 107 -13.48 -1.25 14.87
C ARG A 107 -12.04 -1.75 15.05
N ILE A 108 -11.62 -2.76 14.29
CA ILE A 108 -10.28 -3.35 14.41
C ILE A 108 -9.20 -2.33 14.00
N MET A 109 -9.44 -1.56 12.92
CA MET A 109 -8.53 -0.48 12.54
C MET A 109 -8.43 0.61 13.63
N GLY A 110 -9.56 0.96 14.25
CA GLY A 110 -9.58 1.89 15.39
C GLY A 110 -8.83 1.36 16.62
N GLU A 111 -8.93 0.07 16.90
CA GLU A 111 -8.16 -0.59 17.97
C GLU A 111 -6.65 -0.55 17.69
N ALA A 112 -6.25 -0.80 16.43
CA ALA A 112 -4.85 -0.71 15.99
C ALA A 112 -4.31 0.72 16.11
N GLN A 113 -5.09 1.72 15.68
CA GLN A 113 -4.76 3.14 15.81
C GLN A 113 -4.59 3.56 17.26
N ALA A 114 -5.47 3.11 18.14
CA ALA A 114 -5.39 3.40 19.59
C ALA A 114 -4.16 2.77 20.27
N LEU A 115 -3.58 1.73 19.68
CA LEU A 115 -2.32 1.12 20.11
C LEU A 115 -1.08 1.81 19.50
N GLY A 116 -1.26 2.82 18.63
CA GLY A 116 -0.17 3.51 17.96
C GLY A 116 0.39 2.74 16.74
N LEU A 117 -0.28 1.67 16.29
CA LEU A 117 0.12 0.95 15.09
C LEU A 117 -0.10 1.82 13.85
N TYR A 118 0.82 1.73 12.90
CA TYR A 118 0.66 2.35 11.58
C TYR A 118 -0.49 1.69 10.82
N THR A 119 -1.37 2.50 10.21
CA THR A 119 -2.53 1.97 9.48
C THR A 119 -2.73 2.69 8.14
N THR A 120 -3.27 1.96 7.17
CA THR A 120 -3.69 2.52 5.88
C THR A 120 -5.16 2.18 5.62
N ALA A 121 -5.84 3.00 4.82
CA ALA A 121 -7.18 2.68 4.32
C ALA A 121 -7.11 2.33 2.84
N THR A 122 -7.86 1.31 2.43
CA THR A 122 -7.91 0.84 1.05
C THR A 122 -9.34 0.88 0.51
N MET A 123 -9.46 0.96 -0.81
CA MET A 123 -10.73 0.85 -1.51
C MET A 123 -10.53 0.17 -2.86
N VAL A 124 -11.40 -0.79 -3.17
CA VAL A 124 -11.46 -1.42 -4.49
C VAL A 124 -12.81 -1.12 -5.11
N ILE A 125 -12.81 -0.68 -6.37
CA ILE A 125 -14.02 -0.37 -7.12
C ILE A 125 -14.22 -1.35 -8.28
N GLY A 126 -15.46 -1.52 -8.71
CA GLY A 126 -15.78 -2.39 -9.84
C GLY A 126 -16.52 -3.68 -9.45
N PHE A 127 -17.04 -3.77 -8.24
CA PHE A 127 -17.90 -4.87 -7.78
C PHE A 127 -19.35 -4.76 -8.26
N GLY A 128 -19.73 -3.65 -8.94
CA GLY A 128 -21.10 -3.32 -9.29
C GLY A 128 -21.75 -2.36 -8.30
N GLU A 129 -20.98 -1.80 -7.41
CA GLU A 129 -21.39 -0.75 -6.48
C GLU A 129 -21.78 0.54 -7.20
N THR A 130 -22.73 1.27 -6.61
CA THR A 130 -23.13 2.60 -7.08
C THR A 130 -22.17 3.70 -6.62
N PRO A 131 -22.14 4.87 -7.28
CA PRO A 131 -21.38 6.03 -6.79
C PRO A 131 -21.74 6.43 -5.35
N ALA A 132 -23.01 6.32 -4.96
CA ALA A 132 -23.45 6.60 -3.60
C ALA A 132 -22.84 5.63 -2.58
N GLN A 133 -22.72 4.35 -2.92
CA GLN A 133 -22.07 3.35 -2.07
C GLN A 133 -20.56 3.59 -1.96
N ARG A 134 -19.88 4.07 -3.02
CA ARG A 134 -18.48 4.52 -2.95
C ARG A 134 -18.33 5.66 -1.95
N VAL A 135 -19.17 6.68 -2.04
CA VAL A 135 -19.20 7.82 -1.10
C VAL A 135 -19.47 7.33 0.33
N ALA A 136 -20.45 6.46 0.53
CA ALA A 136 -20.74 5.89 1.86
C ALA A 136 -19.54 5.16 2.46
N SER A 137 -18.80 4.41 1.66
CA SER A 137 -17.56 3.75 2.07
C SER A 137 -16.48 4.76 2.48
N MET A 138 -16.28 5.82 1.68
CA MET A 138 -15.32 6.89 2.00
C MET A 138 -15.69 7.63 3.28
N LEU A 139 -16.96 7.93 3.50
CA LEU A 139 -17.43 8.60 4.73
C LEU A 139 -17.13 7.78 5.99
N ARG A 140 -17.20 6.46 5.93
CA ARG A 140 -16.80 5.59 7.05
C ARG A 140 -15.32 5.69 7.37
N VAL A 141 -14.47 5.77 6.34
CA VAL A 141 -13.02 6.01 6.51
C VAL A 141 -12.79 7.38 7.13
N ARG A 142 -13.47 8.43 6.61
CA ARG A 142 -13.40 9.80 7.13
C ARG A 142 -13.75 9.88 8.60
N GLU A 143 -14.90 9.32 8.98
CA GLU A 143 -15.38 9.33 10.37
C GLU A 143 -14.42 8.59 11.32
N GLN A 144 -13.82 7.48 10.86
CA GLN A 144 -12.82 6.78 11.65
C GLN A 144 -11.54 7.61 11.79
N GLN A 145 -11.12 8.29 10.72
CA GLN A 145 -9.97 9.18 10.75
C GLN A 145 -10.19 10.32 11.74
N ASP A 146 -11.34 11.00 11.70
CA ASP A 146 -11.67 12.07 12.63
C ASP A 146 -11.64 11.58 14.08
N ARG A 147 -12.23 10.41 14.37
CA ARG A 147 -12.21 9.81 15.71
C ARG A 147 -10.80 9.49 16.18
N ALA A 148 -9.99 8.89 15.32
CA ALA A 148 -8.65 8.48 15.65
C ALA A 148 -7.72 9.67 15.91
N LEU A 149 -7.77 10.69 15.05
CA LEU A 149 -6.97 11.92 15.21
C LEU A 149 -7.36 12.68 16.47
N ALA A 150 -8.65 12.81 16.76
CA ALA A 150 -9.14 13.49 17.96
C ALA A 150 -8.78 12.75 19.26
N SER A 151 -8.76 11.41 19.24
CA SER A 151 -8.54 10.60 20.43
C SER A 151 -7.08 10.24 20.69
N HIS A 152 -6.29 10.04 19.65
CA HIS A 152 -4.95 9.43 19.74
C HIS A 152 -3.88 10.18 18.94
N GLY A 153 -4.27 11.13 18.07
CA GLY A 153 -3.35 11.78 17.12
C GLY A 153 -2.77 10.84 16.05
N ASN A 154 -3.28 9.61 15.95
CA ASN A 154 -2.82 8.57 15.05
C ASN A 154 -4.02 7.97 14.31
N GLY A 155 -4.03 8.10 12.99
CA GLY A 155 -5.10 7.62 12.13
C GLY A 155 -4.55 6.88 10.91
N PHE A 156 -5.32 6.88 9.81
CA PHE A 156 -4.84 6.36 8.54
C PHE A 156 -3.77 7.28 7.98
N SER A 157 -2.61 6.74 7.73
CA SER A 157 -1.46 7.45 7.14
C SER A 157 -1.62 7.68 5.64
N ALA A 158 -2.37 6.80 4.96
CA ALA A 158 -2.64 6.90 3.55
C ALA A 158 -3.99 6.28 3.18
N PHE A 159 -4.56 6.78 2.08
CA PHE A 159 -5.66 6.17 1.35
C PHE A 159 -5.16 5.67 -0.01
N ILE A 160 -5.51 4.41 -0.34
CA ILE A 160 -5.07 3.74 -1.56
C ILE A 160 -6.28 3.10 -2.23
N SER A 161 -6.59 3.47 -3.47
CA SER A 161 -7.66 2.82 -4.22
C SER A 161 -7.15 2.21 -5.53
N TRP A 162 -7.85 1.19 -5.99
CA TRP A 162 -7.63 0.56 -7.29
C TRP A 162 -8.89 -0.10 -7.82
N THR A 163 -8.84 -0.62 -9.06
CA THR A 163 -9.95 -1.36 -9.65
C THR A 163 -9.82 -2.85 -9.38
N LEU A 164 -10.95 -3.53 -9.26
CA LEU A 164 -11.01 -4.97 -9.14
C LEU A 164 -10.28 -5.65 -10.31
N GLN A 165 -9.31 -6.49 -9.98
CA GLN A 165 -8.58 -7.30 -10.96
C GLN A 165 -9.33 -8.62 -11.17
N THR A 166 -9.78 -8.89 -12.40
CA THR A 166 -10.64 -10.03 -12.71
C THR A 166 -9.98 -11.10 -13.56
N SER A 167 -8.81 -10.81 -14.13
CA SER A 167 -8.17 -11.70 -15.12
C SER A 167 -7.60 -13.00 -14.54
N GLY A 168 -7.36 -13.05 -13.23
CA GLY A 168 -6.82 -14.23 -12.53
C GLY A 168 -7.78 -14.85 -11.50
N VAL A 169 -8.98 -14.31 -11.34
CA VAL A 169 -9.90 -14.71 -10.28
C VAL A 169 -11.18 -15.27 -10.89
N ARG A 170 -11.62 -16.45 -10.41
CA ARG A 170 -12.98 -16.94 -10.67
C ARG A 170 -13.93 -16.17 -9.75
N ILE A 171 -14.69 -15.24 -10.34
CA ILE A 171 -15.81 -14.57 -9.68
C ILE A 171 -17.07 -15.22 -10.26
N ASP A 172 -17.86 -15.84 -9.42
CA ASP A 172 -19.15 -16.37 -9.83
C ASP A 172 -20.09 -15.20 -10.13
N GLY A 173 -20.42 -15.05 -11.41
CA GLY A 173 -21.25 -13.97 -11.93
C GLY A 173 -20.47 -12.93 -12.76
N LYS A 174 -21.21 -12.08 -13.47
CA LYS A 174 -20.64 -10.96 -14.23
C LYS A 174 -20.42 -9.79 -13.29
N VAL A 175 -19.18 -9.60 -12.84
CA VAL A 175 -18.77 -8.38 -12.15
C VAL A 175 -18.49 -7.32 -13.23
N PRO A 176 -19.08 -6.12 -13.16
CA PRO A 176 -18.93 -5.10 -14.21
C PRO A 176 -17.47 -4.67 -14.42
N GLY A 177 -16.64 -4.73 -13.36
CA GLY A 177 -15.31 -4.17 -13.37
C GLY A 177 -15.35 -2.64 -13.34
N ALA A 178 -14.18 -2.02 -13.33
CA ALA A 178 -14.02 -0.57 -13.49
C ALA A 178 -12.76 -0.29 -14.29
N GLY A 179 -12.78 0.77 -15.09
CA GLY A 179 -11.66 1.17 -15.92
C GLY A 179 -10.87 2.35 -15.35
N ALA A 180 -9.93 2.86 -16.16
CA ALA A 180 -9.11 4.00 -15.77
C ALA A 180 -9.93 5.27 -15.49
N HIS A 181 -11.01 5.49 -16.24
CA HIS A 181 -11.88 6.65 -16.05
C HIS A 181 -12.54 6.64 -14.66
N GLU A 182 -13.17 5.52 -14.29
CA GLU A 182 -13.80 5.39 -12.97
C GLU A 182 -12.77 5.45 -11.84
N TYR A 183 -11.58 4.89 -12.06
CA TYR A 183 -10.49 4.98 -11.10
C TYR A 183 -10.09 6.44 -10.83
N LEU A 184 -9.82 7.22 -11.88
CA LEU A 184 -9.43 8.63 -11.76
C LEU A 184 -10.54 9.47 -11.13
N GLN A 185 -11.79 9.24 -11.51
CA GLN A 185 -12.93 9.89 -10.88
C GLN A 185 -13.02 9.53 -9.38
N ASN A 186 -12.83 8.25 -9.04
CA ASN A 186 -12.83 7.79 -7.65
C ASN A 186 -11.69 8.45 -6.83
N VAL A 187 -10.50 8.56 -7.39
CA VAL A 187 -9.37 9.26 -6.75
C VAL A 187 -9.73 10.72 -6.47
N ALA A 188 -10.27 11.45 -7.45
CA ALA A 188 -10.64 12.86 -7.29
C ALA A 188 -11.71 13.04 -6.20
N VAL A 189 -12.77 12.21 -6.23
CA VAL A 189 -13.83 12.27 -5.22
C VAL A 189 -13.30 11.91 -3.85
N SER A 190 -12.46 10.86 -3.75
CA SER A 190 -11.82 10.47 -2.49
C SER A 190 -10.99 11.61 -1.91
N ARG A 191 -10.20 12.30 -2.73
CA ARG A 191 -9.36 13.42 -2.30
C ARG A 191 -10.17 14.58 -1.73
N LEU A 192 -11.35 14.85 -2.30
CA LEU A 192 -12.25 15.90 -1.81
C LEU A 192 -12.98 15.49 -0.52
N LEU A 193 -13.37 14.22 -0.39
CA LEU A 193 -14.11 13.73 0.76
C LEU A 193 -13.22 13.40 1.97
N LEU A 194 -12.00 12.92 1.73
CA LEU A 194 -11.04 12.52 2.77
C LEU A 194 -9.98 13.61 2.98
N ASP A 195 -10.41 14.87 3.17
CA ASP A 195 -9.51 16.01 3.40
C ASP A 195 -8.68 15.89 4.68
N ASN A 196 -9.08 15.00 5.59
CA ASN A 196 -8.38 14.64 6.82
C ASN A 196 -7.33 13.52 6.63
N VAL A 197 -7.21 12.91 5.45
CA VAL A 197 -6.13 11.97 5.10
C VAL A 197 -5.10 12.69 4.23
N VAL A 198 -3.84 12.74 4.68
CA VAL A 198 -2.80 13.53 4.02
C VAL A 198 -2.33 12.89 2.72
N ASN A 199 -2.12 11.57 2.72
CA ASN A 199 -1.47 10.89 1.62
C ASN A 199 -2.44 10.03 0.82
N PHE A 200 -2.38 10.20 -0.51
CA PHE A 200 -3.14 9.42 -1.49
C PHE A 200 -2.17 8.75 -2.44
N GLN A 201 -2.10 7.43 -2.38
CA GLN A 201 -1.17 6.66 -3.19
C GLN A 201 -1.82 6.22 -4.50
N ALA A 202 -1.14 6.48 -5.61
CA ALA A 202 -1.49 5.93 -6.92
C ALA A 202 -1.12 4.44 -7.00
N SER A 203 -2.02 3.61 -7.55
CA SER A 203 -1.79 2.17 -7.64
C SER A 203 -1.22 1.77 -9.00
N TRP A 204 0.08 2.02 -9.25
CA TRP A 204 0.73 1.63 -10.49
C TRP A 204 0.75 0.10 -10.74
N PRO A 205 0.78 -0.79 -9.70
CA PRO A 205 0.78 -2.23 -9.94
C PRO A 205 -0.50 -2.72 -10.63
N THR A 206 -1.65 -2.14 -10.28
CA THR A 206 -2.96 -2.53 -10.81
C THR A 206 -3.37 -1.71 -12.03
N MET A 207 -3.05 -0.41 -12.03
CA MET A 207 -3.53 0.55 -13.05
C MET A 207 -2.52 0.79 -14.18
N GLY A 208 -1.26 0.41 -13.98
CA GLY A 208 -0.16 0.73 -14.87
C GLY A 208 0.37 2.16 -14.70
N TYR A 209 1.58 2.41 -15.21
CA TYR A 209 2.29 3.67 -14.98
C TYR A 209 1.55 4.91 -15.50
N LYS A 210 0.95 4.84 -16.69
CA LYS A 210 0.29 6.00 -17.31
C LYS A 210 -0.96 6.45 -16.56
N VAL A 211 -1.75 5.52 -16.06
CA VAL A 211 -2.92 5.84 -15.23
C VAL A 211 -2.47 6.35 -13.86
N ALA A 212 -1.46 5.73 -13.26
CA ALA A 212 -0.88 6.19 -11.99
C ALA A 212 -0.26 7.59 -12.11
N GLN A 213 0.44 7.87 -13.22
CA GLN A 213 0.96 9.21 -13.55
C GLN A 213 -0.18 10.24 -13.63
N THR A 214 -1.25 9.93 -14.34
CA THR A 214 -2.42 10.79 -14.47
C THR A 214 -3.10 11.01 -13.10
N ALA A 215 -3.11 10.01 -12.22
CA ALA A 215 -3.71 10.10 -10.89
C ALA A 215 -3.06 11.17 -9.99
N LEU A 216 -1.80 11.55 -10.25
CA LEU A 216 -1.16 12.67 -9.56
C LEU A 216 -1.93 13.98 -9.79
N SER A 217 -2.44 14.22 -11.00
CA SER A 217 -3.27 15.39 -11.31
C SER A 217 -4.71 15.27 -10.79
N PHE A 218 -5.13 14.08 -10.34
CA PHE A 218 -6.43 13.82 -9.77
C PHE A 218 -6.45 13.77 -8.24
N GLY A 219 -5.31 14.06 -7.59
CA GLY A 219 -5.22 14.20 -6.14
C GLY A 219 -4.29 13.24 -5.42
N CYS A 220 -3.66 12.28 -6.12
CA CYS A 220 -2.57 11.50 -5.53
C CYS A 220 -1.33 12.38 -5.33
N ASN A 221 -0.65 12.18 -4.21
CA ASN A 221 0.63 12.82 -3.88
C ASN A 221 1.73 11.81 -3.56
N ASP A 222 1.48 10.55 -3.83
CA ASP A 222 2.41 9.44 -3.63
C ASP A 222 2.30 8.45 -4.80
N PHE A 223 3.42 8.14 -5.44
CA PHE A 223 3.44 7.18 -6.55
C PHE A 223 3.51 5.73 -6.06
N GLY A 224 3.81 5.51 -4.79
CA GLY A 224 3.97 4.21 -4.17
C GLY A 224 5.41 3.71 -4.10
N SER A 225 5.56 2.45 -3.76
CA SER A 225 6.86 1.79 -3.59
C SER A 225 7.39 1.21 -4.91
N THR A 226 8.70 1.07 -5.03
CA THR A 226 9.35 0.33 -6.13
C THR A 226 9.00 -1.15 -6.11
N MET A 227 8.75 -1.71 -4.93
CA MET A 227 8.55 -3.13 -4.64
C MET A 227 9.70 -4.02 -5.12
N LEU A 228 10.21 -4.87 -4.26
CA LEU A 228 11.13 -5.94 -4.65
C LEU A 228 10.33 -7.13 -5.20
N GLU A 229 9.18 -7.38 -4.57
CA GLU A 229 8.31 -8.51 -4.85
C GLU A 229 6.85 -8.11 -4.60
N GLU A 230 5.96 -8.56 -5.47
CA GLU A 230 4.52 -8.39 -5.33
C GLU A 230 3.82 -9.71 -5.65
N ASN A 231 3.23 -10.34 -4.65
CA ASN A 231 2.65 -11.68 -4.74
C ASN A 231 1.13 -11.71 -4.50
N VAL A 232 0.49 -10.59 -4.18
CA VAL A 232 -0.94 -10.52 -3.86
C VAL A 232 -1.76 -10.16 -5.09
N VAL A 233 -1.60 -8.95 -5.61
CA VAL A 233 -2.39 -8.50 -6.77
C VAL A 233 -1.93 -9.15 -8.07
N SER A 234 -0.68 -9.64 -8.14
CA SER A 234 -0.20 -10.42 -9.29
C SER A 234 -0.92 -11.75 -9.45
N GLN A 235 -1.36 -12.38 -8.36
CA GLN A 235 -2.20 -13.59 -8.41
C GLN A 235 -3.60 -13.29 -8.96
N ALA A 236 -4.10 -12.07 -8.77
CA ALA A 236 -5.35 -11.59 -9.36
C ALA A 236 -5.19 -11.09 -10.81
N GLY A 237 -3.98 -11.15 -11.38
CA GLY A 237 -3.71 -10.84 -12.79
C GLY A 237 -3.06 -9.48 -13.04
N ALA A 238 -2.61 -8.75 -12.04
CA ALA A 238 -1.81 -7.55 -12.22
C ALA A 238 -0.47 -7.88 -12.90
N LYS A 239 -0.09 -7.08 -13.88
CA LYS A 239 1.08 -7.36 -14.74
C LYS A 239 2.38 -6.76 -14.20
N HIS A 240 2.29 -5.73 -13.38
CA HIS A 240 3.44 -5.00 -12.84
C HIS A 240 3.74 -5.48 -11.43
N ARG A 241 4.94 -6.01 -11.20
CA ARG A 241 5.34 -6.60 -9.90
C ARG A 241 6.42 -5.81 -9.18
N ALA A 242 7.31 -5.20 -9.95
CA ALA A 242 8.38 -4.36 -9.46
C ALA A 242 8.66 -3.25 -10.47
N THR A 243 9.24 -2.14 -10.03
CA THR A 243 9.65 -1.04 -10.89
C THR A 243 10.96 -0.47 -10.37
N PRO A 244 11.90 -0.12 -11.25
CA PRO A 244 13.10 0.58 -10.81
C PRO A 244 12.78 2.01 -10.38
N GLU A 245 13.55 2.55 -9.46
CA GLU A 245 13.36 3.88 -8.89
C GLU A 245 13.32 4.98 -9.96
N HIS A 246 14.24 4.93 -10.94
CA HIS A 246 14.30 5.91 -12.02
C HIS A 246 13.01 5.96 -12.86
N GLU A 247 12.28 4.87 -12.97
CA GLU A 247 11.00 4.85 -13.69
C GLU A 247 9.92 5.62 -12.90
N ILE A 248 9.87 5.49 -11.58
CA ILE A 248 8.97 6.28 -10.73
C ILE A 248 9.33 7.76 -10.84
N VAL A 249 10.61 8.10 -10.70
CA VAL A 249 11.11 9.48 -10.83
C VAL A 249 10.70 10.06 -12.18
N ARG A 250 10.92 9.32 -13.27
CA ARG A 250 10.54 9.74 -14.62
C ARG A 250 9.04 10.00 -14.74
N GLN A 251 8.20 9.10 -14.22
CA GLN A 251 6.74 9.29 -14.29
C GLN A 251 6.28 10.54 -13.53
N ILE A 252 6.90 10.86 -12.40
CA ILE A 252 6.58 12.05 -11.61
C ILE A 252 7.02 13.32 -12.34
N VAL A 253 8.24 13.34 -12.88
CA VAL A 253 8.79 14.49 -13.62
C VAL A 253 8.00 14.74 -14.90
N ASP A 254 7.71 13.69 -15.68
CA ASP A 254 6.92 13.79 -16.92
C ASP A 254 5.48 14.30 -16.66
N ALA A 255 4.97 14.13 -15.45
CA ALA A 255 3.69 14.69 -15.01
C ALA A 255 3.79 16.16 -14.56
N GLY A 256 4.99 16.76 -14.54
CA GLY A 256 5.23 18.14 -14.11
C GLY A 256 5.35 18.32 -12.60
N TYR A 257 5.61 17.26 -11.84
CA TYR A 257 5.79 17.31 -10.38
C TYR A 257 7.24 17.09 -9.98
N LEU A 258 7.58 17.51 -8.77
CA LEU A 258 8.91 17.32 -8.17
C LEU A 258 8.93 15.99 -7.39
N PRO A 259 9.83 15.05 -7.75
CA PRO A 259 9.96 13.78 -7.04
C PRO A 259 10.69 13.96 -5.71
N ALA A 260 10.25 13.24 -4.68
CA ALA A 260 10.97 13.09 -3.42
C ALA A 260 10.92 11.63 -2.98
N GLN A 261 11.99 11.14 -2.35
CA GLN A 261 12.01 9.82 -1.74
C GLN A 261 11.52 9.92 -0.30
N ARG A 262 10.55 9.12 0.06
CA ARG A 262 10.01 8.99 1.41
C ARG A 262 10.31 7.63 2.03
N ASP A 263 10.31 7.58 3.35
CA ASP A 263 10.26 6.31 4.08
C ASP A 263 8.82 5.76 4.18
N SER A 264 8.66 4.65 4.89
CA SER A 264 7.35 4.00 5.10
C SER A 264 6.43 4.78 6.05
N LEU A 265 6.93 5.78 6.77
CA LEU A 265 6.15 6.66 7.64
C LEU A 265 5.86 8.03 7.01
N TYR A 266 6.11 8.18 5.71
CA TYR A 266 5.98 9.43 4.97
C TYR A 266 6.98 10.53 5.38
N GLY A 267 8.06 10.19 6.11
CA GLY A 267 9.21 11.06 6.31
C GLY A 267 10.02 11.20 5.01
N ILE A 268 10.40 12.44 4.67
CA ILE A 268 11.23 12.68 3.48
C ILE A 268 12.67 12.25 3.75
N VAL A 269 13.16 11.29 2.97
CA VAL A 269 14.54 10.76 3.02
C VAL A 269 15.46 11.55 2.08
N LYS A 270 14.99 11.79 0.84
CA LYS A 270 15.68 12.65 -0.13
C LYS A 270 14.71 13.66 -0.70
N GLY A 271 15.09 14.94 -0.62
CA GLY A 271 14.32 16.02 -1.24
C GLY A 271 14.44 16.03 -2.77
N PRO A 272 13.63 16.86 -3.45
CA PRO A 272 13.60 16.90 -4.91
C PRO A 272 14.96 17.16 -5.57
N GLU A 273 15.77 18.07 -5.02
CA GLU A 273 17.09 18.40 -5.57
C GLU A 273 18.03 17.18 -5.55
N GLN A 274 18.04 16.41 -4.46
CA GLN A 274 18.85 15.21 -4.33
C GLN A 274 18.39 14.11 -5.29
N VAL A 275 17.07 13.87 -5.38
CA VAL A 275 16.52 12.88 -6.28
C VAL A 275 16.82 13.26 -7.73
N LEU A 276 16.59 14.50 -8.13
CA LEU A 276 16.85 14.95 -9.51
C LEU A 276 18.34 14.89 -9.87
N ALA A 277 19.24 15.15 -8.92
CA ALA A 277 20.69 15.05 -9.15
C ALA A 277 21.14 13.59 -9.38
N GLU A 278 20.55 12.62 -8.67
CA GLU A 278 20.86 11.19 -8.83
C GLU A 278 20.38 10.63 -10.18
N PHE A 279 19.28 11.14 -10.71
CA PHE A 279 18.68 10.67 -11.96
C PHE A 279 18.85 11.62 -13.14
N ALA A 280 19.67 12.69 -12.98
CA ALA A 280 20.04 13.54 -14.08
C ALA A 280 20.77 12.69 -15.16
N PRO A 281 20.45 12.88 -16.46
CA PRO A 281 21.24 12.23 -17.50
C PRO A 281 22.70 12.63 -17.36
N VAL A 282 23.59 11.64 -17.31
CA VAL A 282 25.05 11.92 -17.35
C VAL A 282 25.30 12.75 -18.58
N PRO A 283 25.92 13.94 -18.48
CA PRO A 283 26.23 14.75 -19.64
C PRO A 283 27.05 13.91 -20.62
N VAL A 284 26.55 13.77 -21.85
CA VAL A 284 27.35 13.15 -22.92
C VAL A 284 28.53 14.11 -23.14
N PRO A 285 29.80 13.67 -22.96
CA PRO A 285 30.94 14.53 -23.18
C PRO A 285 30.83 15.11 -24.62
N GLU A 286 30.98 16.42 -24.77
CA GLU A 286 31.04 16.97 -26.11
C GLU A 286 32.22 16.37 -26.87
N PRO A 287 32.17 16.27 -28.22
CA PRO A 287 33.23 15.63 -29.01
C PRO A 287 34.63 16.23 -28.84
N GLY A 288 34.81 17.25 -28.03
CA GLY A 288 36.06 17.90 -27.67
C GLY A 288 36.64 17.54 -26.29
N ASP A 289 35.86 16.90 -25.40
CA ASP A 289 36.23 16.61 -24.00
C ASP A 289 36.89 15.24 -23.76
N ALA A 290 37.31 14.57 -24.83
CA ALA A 290 38.09 13.34 -24.66
C ALA A 290 39.43 13.67 -23.97
N PRO A 291 39.80 13.05 -22.86
CA PRO A 291 41.10 13.25 -22.26
C PRO A 291 42.18 12.92 -23.30
N PRO A 292 43.29 13.68 -23.37
CA PRO A 292 44.34 13.44 -24.32
C PRO A 292 44.82 12.00 -24.17
N ALA A 293 44.93 11.30 -25.32
CA ALA A 293 45.41 9.92 -25.36
C ALA A 293 46.74 9.83 -24.60
N ALA A 294 46.82 8.88 -23.64
CA ALA A 294 48.04 8.63 -22.91
C ALA A 294 49.21 8.40 -23.84
N PRO A 295 50.37 9.07 -23.67
CA PRO A 295 51.49 8.91 -24.56
C PRO A 295 52.12 7.52 -24.41
N GLY A 296 52.09 6.72 -25.48
CA GLY A 296 53.05 5.72 -25.79
C GLY A 296 53.15 4.45 -24.97
N ALA A 297 52.37 3.43 -25.38
CA ALA A 297 52.91 2.07 -25.31
C ALA A 297 53.49 1.76 -26.71
N ARG A 298 54.79 1.87 -26.84
CA ARG A 298 55.53 1.35 -28.01
C ARG A 298 55.40 -0.16 -28.02
N ALA A 299 54.97 -0.67 -29.13
CA ALA A 299 55.08 -2.08 -29.45
C ALA A 299 56.57 -2.53 -29.33
N GLY A 300 56.82 -3.59 -28.60
CA GLY A 300 58.01 -4.40 -28.59
C GLY A 300 57.60 -5.83 -28.89
#